data_f32d2545f32c172326e0ec19a88c753d
#
_entry.id   f32d2545f32c172326e0ec19a88c753d
#
_cell.length_a   1.000
_cell.length_b   1.000
_cell.length_c   1.000
_cell.angle_alpha   90.00
_cell.angle_beta   90.00
_cell.angle_gamma   90.00
#
_symmetry.space_group_name_H-M   'P 1'
#
loop_
_entity.id
_entity.type
_entity.pdbx_description
1 polymer ?
#
loop_
_entity_poly.entity_id
_entity_poly.type
_entity_poly.pdbx_seq_one_letter_code
_entity_poly.pdbx_strand_id
1 'polypeptide(L)'
;ANGIHTLIVFNPDEWLENGNNHIQTFLTAAFATISNPENRNTKCCYDLKSTLEKLEEYGKDYFVIFAHVDQGSGLFNECGGGLLESLSGLAPFRKRVLGIQKSRTRDNINKFNRCFGYIPALIEGSDPKSLKDIGKGDKQTYLKIGEYSYAAIKFALQDYKSRVAESLPERRHGYIESIS
;
A
#
# COMPACT_ATOMS: atom_id res chain seq x y z
N ALA A 1 4.06 12.89 -1.25
CA ALA A 1 3.46 13.31 -2.50
C ALA A 1 2.26 14.21 -2.20
N ASN A 2 2.34 15.51 -2.39
CA ASN A 2 1.28 16.50 -2.09
C ASN A 2 0.63 16.35 -0.70
N GLY A 3 1.33 15.74 0.27
CA GLY A 3 0.80 15.43 1.59
C GLY A 3 -0.05 14.17 1.68
N ILE A 4 -0.09 13.34 0.64
CA ILE A 4 -0.80 12.06 0.67
C ILE A 4 0.06 11.02 1.37
N HIS A 5 -0.49 10.40 2.41
CA HIS A 5 0.19 9.32 3.12
C HIS A 5 0.21 8.04 2.26
N THR A 6 1.40 7.69 1.84
CA THR A 6 1.64 6.58 0.92
C THR A 6 2.69 5.65 1.51
N LEU A 7 2.32 4.39 1.73
CA LEU A 7 3.27 3.35 2.09
C LEU A 7 3.79 2.70 0.80
N ILE A 8 5.09 2.63 0.68
CA ILE A 8 5.76 1.95 -0.44
C ILE A 8 6.47 0.73 0.15
N VAL A 9 6.12 -0.44 -0.32
CA VAL A 9 6.72 -1.70 0.10
C VAL A 9 7.63 -2.17 -1.02
N PHE A 10 8.91 -2.23 -0.74
CA PHE A 10 9.95 -2.57 -1.70
C PHE A 10 10.26 -4.06 -1.67
N ASN A 11 10.55 -4.66 -2.83
CA ASN A 11 11.12 -6.00 -2.90
C ASN A 11 12.58 -5.95 -2.39
N PRO A 12 12.89 -6.53 -1.22
CA PRO A 12 14.23 -6.41 -0.65
C PRO A 12 15.31 -7.05 -1.53
N ASP A 13 14.98 -8.14 -2.23
CA ASP A 13 15.93 -8.86 -3.08
C ASP A 13 16.42 -8.03 -4.27
N GLU A 14 15.58 -7.12 -4.76
CA GLU A 14 15.92 -6.23 -5.86
C GLU A 14 16.46 -4.87 -5.39
N TRP A 15 15.87 -4.31 -4.33
CA TRP A 15 16.20 -2.96 -3.88
C TRP A 15 17.44 -2.87 -2.99
N LEU A 16 17.86 -4.00 -2.40
CA LEU A 16 19.03 -4.11 -1.53
C LEU A 16 20.12 -5.05 -2.10
N GLU A 17 20.10 -5.28 -3.40
CA GLU A 17 21.00 -6.23 -4.05
C GLU A 17 22.46 -5.75 -4.14
N ASN A 18 23.39 -6.69 -4.10
CA ASN A 18 24.81 -6.46 -4.37
C ASN A 18 25.46 -5.35 -3.51
N GLY A 19 24.98 -5.15 -2.28
CA GLY A 19 25.46 -4.11 -1.38
C GLY A 19 24.94 -2.70 -1.70
N ASN A 20 24.11 -2.54 -2.73
CA ASN A 20 23.44 -1.28 -3.04
C ASN A 20 22.16 -1.13 -2.21
N ASN A 21 21.92 0.10 -1.76
CA ASN A 21 20.67 0.47 -1.10
C ASN A 21 19.91 1.49 -1.96
N HIS A 22 19.19 0.97 -2.95
CA HIS A 22 18.39 1.80 -3.86
C HIS A 22 17.23 2.52 -3.15
N ILE A 23 16.73 1.97 -2.05
CA ILE A 23 15.72 2.63 -1.20
C ILE A 23 16.30 3.92 -0.64
N GLN A 24 17.50 3.85 -0.05
CA GLN A 24 18.18 5.04 0.47
C GLN A 24 18.47 6.06 -0.62
N THR A 25 18.89 5.61 -1.80
CA THR A 25 19.14 6.49 -2.97
C THR A 25 17.85 7.22 -3.36
N PHE A 26 16.73 6.50 -3.47
CA PHE A 26 15.43 7.11 -3.77
C PHE A 26 15.01 8.11 -2.69
N LEU A 27 15.13 7.75 -1.41
CA LEU A 27 14.76 8.63 -0.30
C LEU A 27 15.64 9.90 -0.28
N THR A 28 16.94 9.76 -0.50
CA THR A 28 17.85 10.90 -0.58
C THR A 28 17.42 11.87 -1.69
N ALA A 29 17.06 11.36 -2.86
CA ALA A 29 16.55 12.18 -3.95
C ALA A 29 15.19 12.81 -3.63
N ALA A 30 14.27 12.04 -3.04
CA ALA A 30 12.92 12.49 -2.70
C ALA A 30 12.88 13.57 -1.62
N PHE A 31 13.94 13.70 -0.82
CA PHE A 31 14.07 14.68 0.25
C PHE A 31 15.27 15.62 0.10
N ALA A 32 15.90 15.66 -1.09
CA ALA A 32 17.13 16.40 -1.33
C ALA A 32 17.05 17.90 -1.02
N THR A 33 15.89 18.52 -1.17
CA THR A 33 15.67 19.95 -0.91
C THR A 33 15.04 20.24 0.45
N ILE A 34 14.87 19.22 1.27
CA ILE A 34 14.16 19.31 2.55
C ILE A 34 15.16 19.45 3.70
N SER A 35 15.05 20.51 4.47
CA SER A 35 15.97 20.81 5.58
C SER A 35 15.82 19.87 6.77
N ASN A 36 14.66 19.26 6.99
CA ASN A 36 14.42 18.33 8.09
C ASN A 36 13.58 17.13 7.61
N PRO A 37 14.19 16.17 6.92
CA PRO A 37 13.49 15.00 6.39
C PRO A 37 12.93 14.07 7.47
N GLU A 38 13.52 14.09 8.68
CA GLU A 38 13.14 13.27 9.84
C GLU A 38 11.84 13.75 10.52
N ASN A 39 11.39 14.96 10.23
CA ASN A 39 10.16 15.47 10.81
C ASN A 39 8.96 14.72 10.23
N ARG A 40 8.15 14.13 11.11
CA ARG A 40 6.95 13.33 10.76
C ARG A 40 5.94 14.05 9.87
N ASN A 41 5.95 15.38 9.83
CA ASN A 41 5.05 16.18 9.00
C ASN A 41 5.70 16.62 7.68
N THR A 42 6.93 16.21 7.45
CA THR A 42 7.68 16.56 6.25
C THR A 42 7.11 15.82 5.04
N LYS A 43 6.95 16.56 3.96
CA LYS A 43 6.52 16.03 2.66
C LYS A 43 7.73 15.94 1.75
N CYS A 44 7.83 14.85 0.96
CA CYS A 44 8.86 14.76 -0.07
C CYS A 44 8.66 15.82 -1.16
N CYS A 45 9.70 16.11 -1.93
CA CYS A 45 9.67 17.13 -2.98
C CYS A 45 8.87 16.70 -4.23
N TYR A 46 8.56 15.40 -4.36
CA TYR A 46 7.77 14.88 -5.48
C TYR A 46 6.27 14.87 -5.17
N ASP A 47 5.43 15.16 -6.15
CA ASP A 47 4.02 14.83 -6.09
C ASP A 47 3.79 13.31 -6.26
N LEU A 48 2.55 12.85 -6.12
CA LEU A 48 2.26 11.41 -6.18
C LEU A 48 2.58 10.81 -7.56
N LYS A 49 2.29 11.54 -8.64
CA LYS A 49 2.57 11.10 -10.01
C LYS A 49 4.07 10.96 -10.22
N SER A 50 4.81 12.02 -9.92
CA SER A 50 6.28 12.04 -10.04
C SER A 50 6.94 10.99 -9.13
N THR A 51 6.38 10.73 -7.95
CA THR A 51 6.86 9.67 -7.04
C THR A 51 6.80 8.30 -7.72
N LEU A 52 5.65 7.96 -8.34
CA LEU A 52 5.49 6.69 -9.03
C LEU A 52 6.37 6.59 -10.27
N GLU A 53 6.46 7.66 -11.06
CA GLU A 53 7.33 7.71 -12.24
C GLU A 53 8.80 7.52 -11.87
N LYS A 54 9.27 8.18 -10.80
CA LYS A 54 10.65 8.02 -10.30
C LYS A 54 10.94 6.62 -9.77
N LEU A 55 9.98 5.97 -9.13
CA LEU A 55 10.12 4.58 -8.69
C LEU A 55 10.21 3.61 -9.87
N GLU A 56 9.47 3.84 -10.95
CA GLU A 56 9.55 3.01 -12.16
C GLU A 56 10.89 3.15 -12.88
N GLU A 57 11.59 4.29 -12.79
CA GLU A 57 12.94 4.47 -13.38
C GLU A 57 13.97 3.47 -12.84
N TYR A 58 13.77 2.94 -11.62
CA TYR A 58 14.65 1.89 -11.07
C TYR A 58 14.44 0.52 -11.72
N GLY A 59 13.31 0.29 -12.40
CA GLY A 59 13.00 -1.01 -13.00
C GLY A 59 12.82 -2.15 -12.00
N LYS A 60 12.65 -1.84 -10.70
CA LYS A 60 12.59 -2.77 -9.59
C LYS A 60 11.16 -2.96 -9.08
N ASP A 61 10.91 -4.10 -8.42
CA ASP A 61 9.57 -4.40 -7.96
C ASP A 61 9.24 -3.74 -6.61
N TYR A 62 8.04 -3.15 -6.54
CA TYR A 62 7.45 -2.55 -5.34
C TYR A 62 5.93 -2.55 -5.46
N PHE A 63 5.24 -2.32 -4.36
CA PHE A 63 3.82 -2.01 -4.37
C PHE A 63 3.48 -0.88 -3.39
N VAL A 64 2.29 -0.32 -3.56
CA VAL A 64 1.83 0.88 -2.86
C VAL A 64 0.54 0.58 -2.13
N ILE A 65 0.43 1.14 -0.93
CA ILE A 65 -0.77 1.16 -0.12
C ILE A 65 -1.05 2.61 0.27
N PHE A 66 -2.26 3.10 0.01
CA PHE A 66 -2.68 4.40 0.49
C PHE A 66 -3.29 4.31 1.88
N ALA A 67 -2.72 5.04 2.84
CA ALA A 67 -3.25 5.14 4.18
C ALA A 67 -4.49 6.07 4.21
N HIS A 68 -5.41 5.81 5.15
CA HIS A 68 -6.57 6.64 5.53
C HIS A 68 -7.13 7.53 4.40
N VAL A 69 -7.47 6.91 3.28
CA VAL A 69 -7.82 7.58 2.01
C VAL A 69 -8.91 8.66 2.10
N ASP A 70 -9.73 8.64 3.13
CA ASP A 70 -10.86 9.55 3.39
C ASP A 70 -10.56 10.69 4.37
N GLN A 71 -9.38 10.70 4.96
CA GLN A 71 -9.01 11.67 6.01
C GLN A 71 -8.05 12.71 5.45
N GLY A 72 -7.71 13.70 6.27
CA GLY A 72 -6.63 14.62 5.97
C GLY A 72 -5.35 13.87 5.59
N SER A 73 -4.66 14.33 4.58
CA SER A 73 -3.52 13.64 3.95
C SER A 73 -3.87 12.30 3.28
N GLY A 74 -5.15 12.01 3.06
CA GLY A 74 -5.63 10.86 2.30
C GLY A 74 -5.84 11.17 0.82
N LEU A 75 -5.81 10.12 -0.01
CA LEU A 75 -5.89 10.23 -1.46
C LEU A 75 -7.11 11.06 -1.93
N PHE A 76 -8.29 10.81 -1.39
CA PHE A 76 -9.52 11.46 -1.84
C PHE A 76 -9.73 12.86 -1.30
N ASN A 77 -9.05 13.18 -0.20
CA ASN A 77 -9.11 14.51 0.39
C ASN A 77 -8.12 15.47 -0.28
N GLU A 78 -6.93 14.98 -0.61
CA GLU A 78 -5.86 15.80 -1.18
C GLU A 78 -5.89 15.86 -2.72
N CYS A 79 -6.51 14.87 -3.39
CA CYS A 79 -6.60 14.82 -4.83
C CYS A 79 -7.92 15.40 -5.34
N GLY A 80 -7.84 16.51 -6.06
CA GLY A 80 -8.93 16.97 -6.92
C GLY A 80 -9.15 16.06 -8.12
N GLY A 81 -10.27 16.26 -8.82
CA GLY A 81 -10.67 15.43 -9.97
C GLY A 81 -9.60 15.34 -11.07
N GLY A 82 -8.95 16.44 -11.43
CA GLY A 82 -7.90 16.44 -12.46
C GLY A 82 -6.66 15.63 -12.11
N LEU A 83 -6.25 15.60 -10.83
CA LEU A 83 -5.14 14.76 -10.40
C LEU A 83 -5.53 13.27 -10.40
N LEU A 84 -6.74 12.93 -9.96
CA LEU A 84 -7.24 11.55 -10.02
C LEU A 84 -7.31 11.05 -11.46
N GLU A 85 -7.75 11.88 -12.40
CA GLU A 85 -7.77 11.56 -13.83
C GLU A 85 -6.36 11.37 -14.38
N SER A 86 -5.42 12.25 -14.04
CA SER A 86 -4.01 12.12 -14.42
C SER A 86 -3.37 10.83 -13.89
N LEU A 87 -3.70 10.43 -12.66
CA LEU A 87 -3.24 9.18 -12.08
C LEU A 87 -3.87 7.95 -12.76
N SER A 88 -5.11 8.04 -13.21
CA SER A 88 -5.79 6.94 -13.90
C SER A 88 -5.13 6.60 -15.25
N GLY A 89 -4.56 7.60 -15.92
CA GLY A 89 -3.78 7.42 -17.15
C GLY A 89 -2.36 6.89 -16.93
N LEU A 90 -1.89 6.79 -15.69
CA LEU A 90 -0.54 6.36 -15.38
C LEU A 90 -0.44 4.83 -15.42
N ALA A 91 0.29 4.30 -16.42
CA ALA A 91 0.40 2.86 -16.66
C ALA A 91 0.79 2.02 -15.41
N PRO A 92 1.74 2.45 -14.55
CA PRO A 92 2.09 1.68 -13.37
C PRO A 92 1.06 1.74 -12.24
N PHE A 93 0.10 2.69 -12.24
CA PHE A 93 -0.79 2.89 -11.11
C PHE A 93 -1.52 1.62 -10.70
N ARG A 94 -2.26 0.99 -11.62
CA ARG A 94 -3.01 -0.24 -11.35
C ARG A 94 -2.12 -1.42 -10.97
N LYS A 95 -0.92 -1.49 -11.56
CA LYS A 95 0.05 -2.56 -11.29
C LYS A 95 0.64 -2.45 -9.90
N ARG A 96 0.83 -1.22 -9.42
CA ARG A 96 1.57 -0.92 -8.18
C ARG A 96 0.66 -0.67 -6.98
N VAL A 97 -0.49 -0.05 -7.16
CA VAL A 97 -1.41 0.25 -6.05
C VAL A 97 -2.27 -0.97 -5.76
N LEU A 98 -1.89 -1.71 -4.72
CA LEU A 98 -2.50 -2.99 -4.35
C LEU A 98 -3.39 -2.91 -3.12
N GLY A 99 -3.27 -1.86 -2.32
CA GLY A 99 -4.06 -1.70 -1.10
C GLY A 99 -4.46 -0.26 -0.83
N ILE A 100 -5.60 -0.11 -0.17
CA ILE A 100 -6.02 1.12 0.48
C ILE A 100 -6.45 0.80 1.89
N GLN A 101 -6.14 1.69 2.83
CA GLN A 101 -6.71 1.57 4.16
C GLN A 101 -8.22 1.71 4.04
N LYS A 102 -8.95 0.83 4.70
CA LYS A 102 -10.40 0.69 4.56
C LYS A 102 -11.10 2.05 4.63
N SER A 103 -11.82 2.35 3.57
CA SER A 103 -12.63 3.57 3.52
C SER A 103 -13.82 3.45 4.46
N ARG A 104 -14.11 4.53 5.20
CA ARG A 104 -15.28 4.60 6.07
C ARG A 104 -16.59 4.70 5.30
N THR A 105 -16.52 5.16 4.05
CA THR A 105 -17.69 5.38 3.21
C THR A 105 -17.65 4.53 1.95
N ARG A 106 -18.78 3.90 1.66
CA ARG A 106 -18.96 3.12 0.42
C ARG A 106 -18.72 3.96 -0.85
N ASP A 107 -19.03 5.24 -0.76
CA ASP A 107 -18.91 6.17 -1.89
C ASP A 107 -17.46 6.35 -2.36
N ASN A 108 -16.50 6.35 -1.43
CA ASN A 108 -15.09 6.49 -1.79
C ASN A 108 -14.52 5.26 -2.48
N ILE A 109 -14.99 4.06 -2.12
CA ILE A 109 -14.66 2.82 -2.84
C ILE A 109 -15.23 2.88 -4.26
N ASN A 110 -16.47 3.32 -4.40
CA ASN A 110 -17.11 3.50 -5.70
C ASN A 110 -16.40 4.59 -6.53
N LYS A 111 -15.97 5.68 -5.89
CA LYS A 111 -15.17 6.74 -6.52
C LYS A 111 -13.83 6.17 -7.02
N PHE A 112 -13.13 5.37 -6.21
CA PHE A 112 -11.90 4.73 -6.63
C PHE A 112 -12.11 3.83 -7.85
N ASN A 113 -13.12 2.98 -7.82
CA ASN A 113 -13.45 2.11 -8.95
C ASN A 113 -13.80 2.89 -10.23
N ARG A 114 -14.55 3.98 -10.11
CA ARG A 114 -14.88 4.84 -11.27
C ARG A 114 -13.64 5.51 -11.86
N CYS A 115 -12.72 5.98 -11.00
CA CYS A 115 -11.51 6.67 -11.45
C CYS A 115 -10.48 5.70 -12.06
N PHE A 116 -10.32 4.51 -11.49
CA PHE A 116 -9.19 3.62 -11.81
C PHE A 116 -9.60 2.28 -12.41
N GLY A 117 -10.91 1.98 -12.50
CA GLY A 117 -11.41 0.75 -13.12
C GLY A 117 -11.14 -0.54 -12.33
N TYR A 118 -10.80 -0.43 -11.03
CA TYR A 118 -10.61 -1.56 -10.12
C TYR A 118 -10.77 -1.13 -8.67
N ILE A 119 -10.84 -2.12 -7.78
CA ILE A 119 -10.81 -1.91 -6.34
C ILE A 119 -9.59 -2.66 -5.80
N PRO A 120 -8.62 -1.98 -5.15
CA PRO A 120 -7.50 -2.66 -4.49
C PRO A 120 -7.95 -3.35 -3.21
N ALA A 121 -7.07 -4.12 -2.56
CA ALA A 121 -7.34 -4.73 -1.28
C ALA A 121 -7.72 -3.66 -0.23
N LEU A 122 -8.81 -3.90 0.49
CA LEU A 122 -9.22 -3.06 1.62
C LEU A 122 -8.55 -3.62 2.87
N ILE A 123 -7.64 -2.85 3.44
CA ILE A 123 -6.84 -3.27 4.59
C ILE A 123 -7.06 -2.33 5.77
N GLU A 124 -6.81 -2.84 6.95
CA GLU A 124 -6.71 -2.05 8.19
C GLU A 124 -5.29 -2.14 8.74
N GLY A 125 -4.85 -1.11 9.43
CA GLY A 125 -3.56 -1.06 10.07
C GLY A 125 -3.67 -0.44 11.46
N SER A 126 -2.77 -0.80 12.36
CA SER A 126 -2.79 -0.34 13.74
C SER A 126 -2.31 1.10 13.94
N ASP A 127 -1.73 1.74 12.91
CA ASP A 127 -1.10 3.08 13.00
C ASP A 127 -0.27 3.26 14.29
N PRO A 128 0.72 2.38 14.58
CA PRO A 128 1.40 2.34 15.84
C PRO A 128 2.19 3.63 16.08
N LYS A 129 2.07 4.19 17.27
CA LYS A 129 2.87 5.37 17.69
C LYS A 129 4.16 4.96 18.41
N SER A 130 4.27 3.70 18.80
CA SER A 130 5.46 3.09 19.39
C SER A 130 5.57 1.62 18.98
N LEU A 131 6.75 1.02 19.20
CA LEU A 131 6.95 -0.42 18.95
C LEU A 131 5.98 -1.31 19.72
N LYS A 132 5.56 -0.87 20.90
CA LYS A 132 4.62 -1.60 21.77
C LYS A 132 3.19 -1.64 21.20
N ASP A 133 2.87 -0.74 20.28
CA ASP A 133 1.53 -0.60 19.71
C ASP A 133 1.35 -1.41 18.41
N ILE A 134 2.45 -1.99 17.91
CA ILE A 134 2.40 -2.82 16.70
C ILE A 134 1.49 -4.03 16.96
N GLY A 135 0.49 -4.20 16.10
CA GLY A 135 -0.45 -5.31 16.18
C GLY A 135 -1.54 -5.18 17.25
N LYS A 136 -1.62 -4.06 17.97
CA LYS A 136 -2.62 -3.85 19.05
C LYS A 136 -3.87 -3.08 18.61
N GLY A 137 -4.09 -2.89 17.33
CA GLY A 137 -5.30 -2.22 16.85
C GLY A 137 -6.56 -3.10 17.04
N ASP A 138 -7.72 -2.46 17.29
CA ASP A 138 -9.02 -3.14 17.37
C ASP A 138 -9.44 -3.76 16.03
N LYS A 139 -8.83 -3.31 14.94
CA LYS A 139 -9.10 -3.77 13.58
C LYS A 139 -7.80 -4.29 12.97
N GLN A 140 -7.88 -5.47 12.41
CA GLN A 140 -6.75 -6.16 11.81
C GLN A 140 -7.13 -6.67 10.42
N THR A 141 -6.13 -6.83 9.58
CA THR A 141 -6.26 -7.51 8.31
C THR A 141 -5.49 -8.82 8.35
N TYR A 142 -6.15 -9.89 7.98
CA TYR A 142 -5.56 -11.21 7.89
C TYR A 142 -5.24 -11.55 6.45
N LEU A 143 -4.02 -11.96 6.18
CA LEU A 143 -3.57 -12.39 4.87
C LEU A 143 -3.36 -13.90 4.86
N LYS A 144 -3.99 -14.59 3.90
CA LYS A 144 -3.73 -16.01 3.66
C LYS A 144 -2.48 -16.16 2.77
N ILE A 145 -1.36 -16.44 3.40
CA ILE A 145 -0.05 -16.60 2.76
C ILE A 145 0.54 -17.96 3.15
N GLY A 146 1.36 -18.53 2.27
CA GLY A 146 2.06 -19.81 2.54
C GLY A 146 3.35 -19.60 3.29
N GLU A 147 4.00 -18.45 3.11
CA GLU A 147 5.25 -18.06 3.77
C GLU A 147 5.25 -16.55 4.03
N TYR A 148 6.11 -16.09 4.93
CA TYR A 148 6.28 -14.68 5.19
C TYR A 148 7.34 -14.10 4.25
N SER A 149 6.92 -13.69 3.05
CA SER A 149 7.78 -13.09 2.04
C SER A 149 7.10 -11.90 1.34
N TYR A 150 7.90 -11.04 0.72
CA TYR A 150 7.39 -9.93 -0.11
C TYR A 150 6.45 -10.47 -1.20
N ALA A 151 6.86 -11.51 -1.91
CA ALA A 151 6.09 -12.09 -3.02
C ALA A 151 4.74 -12.65 -2.54
N ALA A 152 4.72 -13.35 -1.39
CA ALA A 152 3.48 -13.91 -0.84
C ALA A 152 2.50 -12.81 -0.38
N ILE A 153 3.00 -11.74 0.24
CA ILE A 153 2.17 -10.59 0.65
C ILE A 153 1.62 -9.89 -0.60
N LYS A 154 2.46 -9.59 -1.58
CA LYS A 154 2.05 -8.97 -2.84
C LYS A 154 0.97 -9.80 -3.55
N PHE A 155 1.20 -11.11 -3.67
CA PHE A 155 0.22 -12.01 -4.26
C PHE A 155 -1.11 -12.03 -3.51
N ALA A 156 -1.08 -12.04 -2.17
CA ALA A 156 -2.29 -11.99 -1.37
C ALA A 156 -3.10 -10.70 -1.61
N LEU A 157 -2.43 -9.56 -1.78
CA LEU A 157 -3.08 -8.29 -2.09
C LEU A 157 -3.63 -8.25 -3.53
N GLN A 158 -2.99 -8.93 -4.48
CA GLN A 158 -3.48 -9.05 -5.85
C GLN A 158 -4.71 -9.97 -5.95
N ASP A 159 -4.73 -11.06 -5.17
CA ASP A 159 -5.85 -12.00 -5.04
C ASP A 159 -6.66 -11.75 -3.76
N TYR A 160 -6.91 -10.47 -3.45
CA TYR A 160 -7.47 -10.07 -2.17
C TYR A 160 -8.82 -10.71 -1.84
N LYS A 161 -9.66 -11.00 -2.84
CA LYS A 161 -10.98 -11.61 -2.64
C LYS A 161 -10.91 -12.98 -1.96
N SER A 162 -9.83 -13.73 -2.22
CA SER A 162 -9.63 -15.08 -1.69
C SER A 162 -8.64 -15.11 -0.51
N ARG A 163 -7.86 -14.04 -0.33
CA ARG A 163 -6.70 -14.05 0.56
C ARG A 163 -6.65 -12.95 1.60
N VAL A 164 -7.53 -11.96 1.52
CA VAL A 164 -7.62 -10.88 2.51
C VAL A 164 -8.93 -11.00 3.28
N ALA A 165 -8.87 -11.01 4.61
CA ALA A 165 -10.02 -11.14 5.49
C ALA A 165 -9.93 -10.18 6.68
N GLU A 166 -11.09 -9.77 7.21
CA GLU A 166 -11.21 -8.91 8.40
C GLU A 166 -11.23 -9.73 9.71
N SER A 167 -11.42 -11.04 9.61
CA SER A 167 -11.42 -11.96 10.75
C SER A 167 -10.73 -13.26 10.35
N LEU A 168 -10.18 -13.95 11.33
CA LEU A 168 -9.68 -15.31 11.09
C LEU A 168 -10.86 -16.21 10.74
N PRO A 169 -10.77 -16.98 9.65
CA PRO A 169 -11.78 -17.98 9.35
C PRO A 169 -11.83 -19.00 10.47
N GLU A 170 -13.05 -19.42 10.86
CA GLU A 170 -13.20 -20.56 11.75
C GLU A 170 -12.49 -21.77 11.16
N ARG A 171 -11.60 -22.36 11.94
CA ARG A 171 -10.95 -23.61 11.54
C ARG A 171 -11.99 -24.71 11.54
N ARG A 172 -12.57 -25.00 10.39
CA ARG A 172 -13.32 -26.22 10.19
C ARG A 172 -12.30 -27.36 9.99
N HIS A 173 -12.10 -28.16 11.02
CA HIS A 173 -11.37 -29.41 10.90
C HIS A 173 -12.29 -30.40 10.18
N GLY A 174 -12.16 -30.48 8.84
CA GLY A 174 -12.70 -31.61 8.12
C GLY A 174 -11.89 -32.83 8.49
N TYR A 175 -12.52 -33.88 8.95
CA TYR A 175 -11.89 -35.21 9.12
C TYR A 175 -12.61 -36.21 8.22
N ILE A 176 -11.84 -37.18 7.74
CA ILE A 176 -12.39 -38.28 6.97
C ILE A 176 -12.75 -39.35 8.00
N GLU A 177 -14.05 -39.64 8.15
CA GLU A 177 -14.54 -40.64 9.10
C GLU A 177 -14.24 -42.07 8.63
N SER A 178 -14.29 -42.34 7.33
CA SER A 178 -13.95 -43.64 6.77
C SER A 178 -13.63 -43.55 5.27
N ILE A 179 -12.78 -44.43 4.80
CA ILE A 179 -12.56 -44.71 3.39
C ILE A 179 -12.93 -46.17 3.19
N SER A 180 -14.00 -46.44 2.45
CA SER A 180 -14.43 -47.79 2.04
C SER A 180 -14.00 -48.08 0.63
#